data_ce9c5aba4af617c1a0f9ae238a79d2e0
#
_entry.id   ce9c5aba4af617c1a0f9ae238a79d2e0
#
_cell.length_a   1.000
_cell.length_b   1.000
_cell.length_c   1.000
_cell.angle_alpha   90.00
_cell.angle_beta   90.00
_cell.angle_gamma   90.00
#
_symmetry.space_group_name_H-M   'P 1'
#
loop_
_entity.id
_entity.type
_entity.pdbx_description
1 polymer ?
#
loop_
_entity_poly.entity_id
_entity_poly.type
_entity_poly.pdbx_seq_one_letter_code
_entity_poly.pdbx_strand_id
1 'polypeptide(L)'
;MPGRHVLCLHPGLLESVPVTAANALRTNYVPWAMLGVGLLGLYIPTLWDMFNGLWRSDEQAHGPLILAIALWLIYRSWPELIGAWQKRYPQAAFPPVGRLPTIIGWGILVFGLVLYLVGRSQSIEFIELGSLVWVLTGIVLVYLGTASLKVIWFPLFFMLFMQPLPGLLVAAVTMPMKIVVS
;
A
#
# COMPACT_ATOMS: atom_id res chain seq x y z
N MET A 1 -27.61 60.82 -17.27
CA MET A 1 -27.27 60.32 -15.91
C MET A 1 -27.46 58.82 -15.93
N PRO A 2 -26.38 58.02 -15.90
CA PRO A 2 -26.48 56.58 -15.93
C PRO A 2 -26.60 56.03 -14.49
N GLY A 3 -27.59 55.13 -14.30
CA GLY A 3 -27.90 54.51 -13.04
C GLY A 3 -26.78 53.58 -12.54
N ARG A 4 -26.41 53.73 -11.30
CA ARG A 4 -25.54 52.86 -10.54
C ARG A 4 -26.28 51.55 -10.26
N HIS A 5 -25.94 50.48 -10.95
CA HIS A 5 -26.30 49.13 -10.52
C HIS A 5 -25.41 48.78 -9.29
N VAL A 6 -25.99 48.92 -8.12
CA VAL A 6 -25.44 48.37 -6.89
C VAL A 6 -25.57 46.86 -6.96
N LEU A 7 -24.44 46.15 -7.18
CA LEU A 7 -24.38 44.70 -7.07
C LEU A 7 -24.65 44.37 -5.59
N CYS A 8 -25.87 43.92 -5.29
CA CYS A 8 -26.18 43.32 -4.01
C CYS A 8 -25.40 42.00 -3.93
N LEU A 9 -24.23 42.02 -3.31
CA LEU A 9 -23.55 40.81 -2.85
C LEU A 9 -24.47 40.12 -1.84
N HIS A 10 -25.04 39.01 -2.25
CA HIS A 10 -25.85 38.13 -1.41
C HIS A 10 -24.93 37.58 -0.29
N PRO A 11 -25.19 37.89 1.00
CA PRO A 11 -24.34 37.41 2.13
C PRO A 11 -24.45 35.92 2.38
N GLY A 12 -25.19 35.15 1.59
CA GLY A 12 -25.40 33.72 1.72
C GLY A 12 -24.38 32.82 0.99
N LEU A 13 -23.42 33.37 0.25
CA LEU A 13 -22.45 32.57 -0.51
C LEU A 13 -21.19 32.15 0.27
N LEU A 14 -21.01 32.63 1.51
CA LEU A 14 -19.88 32.26 2.36
C LEU A 14 -20.21 31.17 3.38
N GLU A 15 -21.43 30.65 3.39
CA GLU A 15 -21.91 29.76 4.46
C GLU A 15 -22.23 28.33 3.98
N SER A 16 -21.56 27.84 2.97
CA SER A 16 -21.68 26.42 2.62
C SER A 16 -20.36 25.79 2.15
N VAL A 17 -19.31 25.99 2.93
CA VAL A 17 -18.28 24.96 3.00
C VAL A 17 -18.95 23.82 3.78
N PRO A 18 -19.25 22.68 3.16
CA PRO A 18 -19.95 21.63 3.88
C PRO A 18 -19.03 21.11 4.97
N VAL A 19 -19.33 21.49 6.22
CA VAL A 19 -18.78 20.94 7.45
C VAL A 19 -18.86 19.40 7.47
N THR A 20 -19.74 18.84 6.64
CA THR A 20 -19.91 17.42 6.35
C THR A 20 -18.68 16.75 5.76
N ALA A 21 -17.87 17.41 4.93
CA ALA A 21 -16.68 16.79 4.34
C ALA A 21 -15.55 16.64 5.37
N ALA A 22 -15.34 17.67 6.20
CA ALA A 22 -14.34 17.60 7.29
C ALA A 22 -14.75 16.60 8.38
N ASN A 23 -16.05 16.47 8.65
CA ASN A 23 -16.59 15.50 9.60
C ASN A 23 -16.59 14.08 9.03
N ALA A 24 -16.78 13.88 7.74
CA ALA A 24 -16.70 12.58 7.10
C ALA A 24 -15.26 12.00 7.15
N LEU A 25 -14.25 12.85 7.00
CA LEU A 25 -12.85 12.44 7.17
C LEU A 25 -12.52 12.16 8.66
N ARG A 26 -13.15 12.88 9.59
CA ARG A 26 -12.93 12.72 11.02
C ARG A 26 -13.63 11.50 11.62
N THR A 27 -14.74 11.06 11.01
CA THR A 27 -15.53 9.92 11.51
C THR A 27 -15.00 8.58 11.01
N ASN A 28 -14.10 8.52 10.01
CA ASN A 28 -13.67 7.30 9.36
C ASN A 28 -12.18 6.93 9.55
N TYR A 29 -11.51 7.42 10.61
CA TYR A 29 -10.16 6.90 10.95
C TYR A 29 -10.21 5.49 11.56
N VAL A 30 -11.36 5.08 12.11
CA VAL A 30 -11.52 3.78 12.77
C VAL A 30 -11.18 2.59 11.86
N PRO A 31 -11.73 2.46 10.63
CA PRO A 31 -11.38 1.36 9.75
C PRO A 31 -9.90 1.38 9.33
N TRP A 32 -9.31 2.55 9.16
CA TRP A 32 -7.88 2.69 8.87
C TRP A 32 -7.00 2.29 10.04
N ALA A 33 -7.41 2.66 11.26
CA ALA A 33 -6.72 2.26 12.48
C ALA A 33 -6.81 0.74 12.69
N MET A 34 -7.98 0.16 12.52
CA MET A 34 -8.16 -1.30 12.62
C MET A 34 -7.32 -2.05 11.58
N LEU A 35 -7.28 -1.57 10.35
CA LEU A 35 -6.49 -2.14 9.29
C LEU A 35 -4.99 -2.01 9.56
N GLY A 36 -4.55 -0.84 10.05
CA GLY A 36 -3.16 -0.61 10.47
C GLY A 36 -2.75 -1.52 11.62
N VAL A 37 -3.58 -1.65 12.67
CA VAL A 37 -3.32 -2.55 13.81
C VAL A 37 -3.29 -4.01 13.34
N GLY A 38 -4.20 -4.43 12.47
CA GLY A 38 -4.20 -5.79 11.91
C GLY A 38 -2.92 -6.08 11.10
N LEU A 39 -2.51 -5.15 10.23
CA LEU A 39 -1.31 -5.28 9.43
C LEU A 39 -0.05 -5.31 10.31
N LEU A 40 0.05 -4.41 11.28
CA LEU A 40 1.15 -4.39 12.23
C LEU A 40 1.21 -5.68 13.05
N GLY A 41 0.06 -6.13 13.59
CA GLY A 41 -0.01 -7.39 14.34
C GLY A 41 0.43 -8.61 13.53
N LEU A 42 0.14 -8.61 12.22
CA LEU A 42 0.51 -9.70 11.33
C LEU A 42 2.01 -9.67 10.98
N TYR A 43 2.57 -8.50 10.66
CA TYR A 43 3.93 -8.39 10.10
C TYR A 43 5.01 -7.96 11.10
N ILE A 44 4.67 -7.42 12.29
CA ILE A 44 5.68 -7.11 13.33
C ILE A 44 6.51 -8.33 13.70
N PRO A 45 5.92 -9.53 14.01
CA PRO A 45 6.73 -10.70 14.33
C PRO A 45 7.64 -11.12 13.18
N THR A 46 7.15 -11.08 11.94
CA THR A 46 7.94 -11.38 10.74
C THR A 46 9.13 -10.42 10.60
N LEU A 47 8.88 -9.11 10.71
CA LEU A 47 9.94 -8.10 10.64
C LEU A 47 10.94 -8.25 11.79
N TRP A 48 10.47 -8.59 12.99
CA TRP A 48 11.33 -8.83 14.14
C TRP A 48 12.27 -10.03 13.93
N ASP A 49 11.72 -11.15 13.43
CA ASP A 49 12.49 -12.34 13.10
C ASP A 49 13.56 -12.02 12.04
N MET A 50 13.21 -11.19 11.05
CA MET A 50 14.15 -10.76 10.00
C MET A 50 15.25 -9.83 10.52
N PHE A 51 14.90 -8.85 11.37
CA PHE A 51 15.90 -7.96 11.97
C PHE A 51 16.90 -8.71 12.87
N ASN A 52 16.45 -9.76 13.54
CA ASN A 52 17.31 -10.56 14.42
C ASN A 52 18.03 -11.71 13.72
N GLY A 53 17.54 -12.12 12.54
CA GLY A 53 18.07 -13.24 11.76
C GLY A 53 18.68 -12.80 10.44
N LEU A 54 17.89 -12.86 9.40
CA LEU A 54 18.31 -12.77 8.00
C LEU A 54 19.07 -11.49 7.65
N TRP A 55 18.58 -10.32 8.12
CA TRP A 55 19.17 -9.02 7.80
C TRP A 55 20.48 -8.70 8.52
N ARG A 56 20.92 -9.57 9.42
CA ARG A 56 22.25 -9.48 10.02
C ARG A 56 23.35 -10.08 9.13
N SER A 57 22.97 -10.84 8.11
CA SER A 57 23.93 -11.34 7.13
C SER A 57 24.30 -10.25 6.13
N ASP A 58 25.56 -10.19 5.73
CA ASP A 58 26.07 -9.21 4.77
C ASP A 58 25.35 -9.31 3.41
N GLU A 59 24.86 -10.49 3.06
CA GLU A 59 24.13 -10.75 1.81
C GLU A 59 22.74 -10.10 1.79
N GLN A 60 22.10 -9.89 2.95
CA GLN A 60 20.72 -9.44 3.08
C GLN A 60 20.59 -8.08 3.79
N ALA A 61 21.70 -7.43 4.11
CA ALA A 61 21.74 -6.15 4.83
C ALA A 61 21.02 -4.99 4.10
N HIS A 62 20.73 -5.15 2.80
CA HIS A 62 19.98 -4.16 2.01
C HIS A 62 18.47 -4.16 2.28
N GLY A 63 17.92 -5.23 2.89
CA GLY A 63 16.49 -5.38 3.16
C GLY A 63 15.87 -4.22 3.96
N PRO A 64 16.42 -3.84 5.12
CA PRO A 64 15.91 -2.72 5.91
C PRO A 64 15.93 -1.39 5.15
N LEU A 65 16.96 -1.17 4.32
CA LEU A 65 17.09 0.03 3.51
C LEU A 65 15.96 0.11 2.46
N ILE A 66 15.69 -1.01 1.78
CA ILE A 66 14.61 -1.08 0.78
C ILE A 66 13.27 -0.86 1.44
N LEU A 67 13.03 -1.45 2.62
CA LEU A 67 11.80 -1.23 3.39
C LEU A 67 11.62 0.24 3.74
N ALA A 68 12.67 0.90 4.27
CA ALA A 68 12.63 2.30 4.62
C ALA A 68 12.32 3.19 3.41
N ILE A 69 12.96 2.93 2.26
CA ILE A 69 12.73 3.66 1.01
C ILE A 69 11.29 3.42 0.51
N ALA A 70 10.80 2.17 0.54
CA ALA A 70 9.44 1.86 0.11
C ALA A 70 8.39 2.57 0.98
N LEU A 71 8.55 2.57 2.29
CA LEU A 71 7.68 3.29 3.22
C LEU A 71 7.74 4.81 2.99
N TRP A 72 8.92 5.36 2.77
CA TRP A 72 9.09 6.76 2.44
C TRP A 72 8.41 7.13 1.11
N LEU A 73 8.53 6.27 0.08
CA LEU A 73 7.85 6.45 -1.20
C LEU A 73 6.32 6.40 -1.05
N ILE A 74 5.79 5.47 -0.26
CA ILE A 74 4.35 5.40 0.04
C ILE A 74 3.90 6.67 0.75
N TYR A 75 4.65 7.13 1.75
CA TYR A 75 4.36 8.38 2.47
C TYR A 75 4.38 9.59 1.53
N ARG A 76 5.39 9.70 0.67
CA ARG A 76 5.51 10.77 -0.33
C ARG A 76 4.37 10.76 -1.34
N SER A 77 3.94 9.59 -1.78
CA SER A 77 2.85 9.42 -2.74
C SER A 77 1.45 9.55 -2.12
N TRP A 78 1.37 9.68 -0.79
CA TRP A 78 0.10 9.71 -0.07
C TRP A 78 -0.86 10.82 -0.55
N PRO A 79 -0.44 12.10 -0.73
CA PRO A 79 -1.33 13.15 -1.23
C PRO A 79 -1.81 12.87 -2.66
N GLU A 80 -0.96 12.32 -3.52
CA GLU A 80 -1.34 11.95 -4.89
C GLU A 80 -2.33 10.79 -4.90
N LEU A 81 -2.15 9.83 -4.01
CA LEU A 81 -3.03 8.68 -3.83
C LEU A 81 -4.44 9.11 -3.41
N ILE A 82 -4.53 9.98 -2.42
CA ILE A 82 -5.81 10.55 -1.98
C ILE A 82 -6.43 11.43 -3.07
N GLY A 83 -5.63 12.23 -3.77
CA GLY A 83 -6.07 13.05 -4.90
C GLY A 83 -6.61 12.20 -6.06
N ALA A 84 -5.95 11.11 -6.41
CA ALA A 84 -6.41 10.17 -7.44
C ALA A 84 -7.73 9.51 -7.06
N TRP A 85 -7.89 9.15 -5.78
CA TRP A 85 -9.14 8.61 -5.25
C TRP A 85 -10.27 9.63 -5.30
N GLN A 86 -10.08 10.86 -4.80
CA GLN A 86 -11.07 11.94 -4.81
C GLN A 86 -11.51 12.32 -6.22
N LYS A 87 -10.56 12.37 -7.16
CA LYS A 87 -10.84 12.68 -8.57
C LYS A 87 -11.71 11.60 -9.22
N ARG A 88 -11.55 10.35 -8.82
CA ARG A 88 -12.33 9.22 -9.38
C ARG A 88 -13.70 9.06 -8.71
N TYR A 89 -13.80 9.42 -7.43
CA TYR A 89 -15.00 9.20 -6.61
C TYR A 89 -15.41 10.46 -5.84
N PRO A 90 -15.79 11.55 -6.51
CA PRO A 90 -16.01 12.86 -5.88
C PRO A 90 -17.20 12.92 -4.93
N GLN A 91 -18.16 12.00 -5.03
CA GLN A 91 -19.38 12.00 -4.19
C GLN A 91 -19.52 10.77 -3.30
N ALA A 92 -18.49 9.98 -3.20
CA ALA A 92 -18.60 8.71 -2.54
C ALA A 92 -18.21 8.78 -1.06
N ALA A 93 -19.12 8.33 -0.20
CA ALA A 93 -18.79 7.96 1.17
C ALA A 93 -17.89 6.69 1.15
N PHE A 94 -16.89 6.66 1.99
CA PHE A 94 -15.91 5.59 2.06
C PHE A 94 -16.53 4.24 2.46
N PRO A 95 -16.26 3.11 1.77
CA PRO A 95 -15.48 2.84 0.57
C PRO A 95 -16.39 2.70 -0.69
N PRO A 96 -16.22 3.51 -1.71
CA PRO A 96 -17.05 3.43 -2.88
C PRO A 96 -16.29 2.97 -4.11
N VAL A 97 -15.64 1.87 -3.99
CA VAL A 97 -14.99 1.22 -5.12
C VAL A 97 -16.02 0.39 -5.87
N GLY A 98 -16.04 0.45 -7.21
CA GLY A 98 -16.96 -0.32 -8.03
C GLY A 98 -16.86 -1.82 -7.72
N ARG A 99 -17.93 -2.58 -7.95
CA ARG A 99 -18.01 -4.01 -7.58
C ARG A 99 -16.84 -4.84 -8.08
N LEU A 100 -16.39 -4.65 -9.32
CA LEU A 100 -15.29 -5.41 -9.91
C LEU A 100 -13.94 -5.22 -9.19
N PRO A 101 -13.42 -4.00 -8.99
CA PRO A 101 -12.15 -3.83 -8.27
C PRO A 101 -12.24 -4.29 -6.82
N THR A 102 -13.40 -4.19 -6.19
CA THR A 102 -13.60 -4.71 -4.82
C THR A 102 -13.51 -6.22 -4.77
N ILE A 103 -14.17 -6.94 -5.68
CA ILE A 103 -14.11 -8.41 -5.74
C ILE A 103 -12.68 -8.88 -6.02
N ILE A 104 -12.00 -8.26 -6.98
CA ILE A 104 -10.60 -8.56 -7.30
C ILE A 104 -9.71 -8.26 -6.10
N GLY A 105 -9.92 -7.11 -5.44
CA GLY A 105 -9.18 -6.71 -4.25
C GLY A 105 -9.31 -7.71 -3.09
N TRP A 106 -10.53 -8.19 -2.82
CA TRP A 106 -10.77 -9.25 -1.84
C TRP A 106 -10.09 -10.55 -2.22
N GLY A 107 -10.15 -10.95 -3.51
CA GLY A 107 -9.46 -12.15 -3.99
C GLY A 107 -7.94 -12.06 -3.78
N ILE A 108 -7.33 -10.93 -4.13
CA ILE A 108 -5.90 -10.67 -3.93
C ILE A 108 -5.54 -10.64 -2.43
N LEU A 109 -6.37 -10.04 -1.61
CA LEU A 109 -6.16 -9.97 -0.16
C LEU A 109 -6.19 -11.35 0.48
N VAL A 110 -7.21 -12.15 0.15
CA VAL A 110 -7.31 -13.55 0.65
C VAL A 110 -6.12 -14.37 0.15
N PHE A 111 -5.74 -14.22 -1.11
CA PHE A 111 -4.56 -14.89 -1.68
C PHE A 111 -3.28 -14.49 -0.91
N GLY A 112 -3.08 -13.20 -0.64
CA GLY A 112 -1.95 -12.72 0.15
C GLY A 112 -1.92 -13.27 1.58
N LEU A 113 -3.09 -13.34 2.24
CA LEU A 113 -3.20 -13.95 3.57
C LEU A 113 -2.91 -15.46 3.57
N VAL A 114 -3.35 -16.17 2.53
CA VAL A 114 -3.02 -17.62 2.38
C VAL A 114 -1.51 -17.79 2.17
N LEU A 115 -0.88 -16.95 1.32
CA LEU A 115 0.57 -16.97 1.15
C LEU A 115 1.30 -16.69 2.46
N TYR A 116 0.81 -15.74 3.26
CA TYR A 116 1.37 -15.46 4.59
C TYR A 116 1.30 -16.70 5.48
N LEU A 117 0.14 -17.35 5.57
CA LEU A 117 -0.06 -18.57 6.38
C LEU A 117 0.86 -19.70 5.92
N VAL A 118 0.98 -19.91 4.60
CA VAL A 118 1.87 -20.93 4.04
C VAL A 118 3.34 -20.59 4.33
N GLY A 119 3.75 -19.35 4.09
CA GLY A 119 5.12 -18.88 4.37
C GLY A 119 5.49 -19.08 5.83
N ARG A 120 4.60 -18.66 6.74
CA ARG A 120 4.78 -18.79 8.19
C ARG A 120 4.80 -20.24 8.66
N SER A 121 3.92 -21.09 8.12
CA SER A 121 3.82 -22.51 8.50
C SER A 121 5.02 -23.33 8.03
N GLN A 122 5.60 -22.97 6.89
CA GLN A 122 6.76 -23.66 6.29
C GLN A 122 8.09 -22.97 6.62
N SER A 123 8.06 -21.87 7.38
CA SER A 123 9.25 -21.05 7.68
C SER A 123 9.99 -20.59 6.40
N ILE A 124 9.20 -20.28 5.33
CA ILE A 124 9.74 -19.80 4.06
C ILE A 124 9.60 -18.28 4.04
N GLU A 125 10.65 -17.59 4.48
CA GLU A 125 10.70 -16.13 4.62
C GLU A 125 10.39 -15.39 3.30
N PHE A 126 10.81 -15.95 2.16
CA PHE A 126 10.53 -15.41 0.83
C PHE A 126 9.02 -15.33 0.56
N ILE A 127 8.24 -16.36 0.88
CA ILE A 127 6.79 -16.38 0.69
C ILE A 127 6.11 -15.48 1.71
N GLU A 128 6.57 -15.51 2.95
CA GLU A 128 6.03 -14.70 4.05
C GLU A 128 6.16 -13.20 3.76
N LEU A 129 7.33 -12.72 3.37
CA LEU A 129 7.54 -11.33 2.94
C LEU A 129 6.83 -11.00 1.63
N GLY A 130 6.85 -11.92 0.67
CA GLY A 130 6.16 -11.74 -0.60
C GLY A 130 4.67 -11.50 -0.42
N SER A 131 4.06 -12.13 0.59
CA SER A 131 2.66 -11.96 0.92
C SER A 131 2.30 -10.52 1.29
N LEU A 132 3.23 -9.75 1.89
CA LEU A 132 3.03 -8.34 2.25
C LEU A 132 2.63 -7.48 1.04
N VAL A 133 3.29 -7.68 -0.09
CA VAL A 133 2.99 -6.93 -1.32
C VAL A 133 1.58 -7.26 -1.82
N TRP A 134 1.16 -8.54 -1.77
CA TRP A 134 -0.18 -8.96 -2.16
C TRP A 134 -1.24 -8.43 -1.21
N VAL A 135 -1.01 -8.49 0.11
CA VAL A 135 -1.94 -7.96 1.11
C VAL A 135 -2.10 -6.45 0.96
N LEU A 136 -1.01 -5.68 0.81
CA LEU A 136 -1.07 -4.24 0.57
C LEU A 136 -1.81 -3.91 -0.73
N THR A 137 -1.53 -4.64 -1.82
CA THR A 137 -2.22 -4.48 -3.10
C THR A 137 -3.72 -4.73 -2.94
N GLY A 138 -4.11 -5.80 -2.26
CA GLY A 138 -5.51 -6.13 -1.96
C GLY A 138 -6.21 -5.03 -1.18
N ILE A 139 -5.58 -4.53 -0.12
CA ILE A 139 -6.08 -3.42 0.70
C ILE A 139 -6.33 -2.18 -0.15
N VAL A 140 -5.35 -1.79 -0.95
CA VAL A 140 -5.46 -0.61 -1.81
C VAL A 140 -6.58 -0.77 -2.83
N LEU A 141 -6.72 -1.94 -3.44
CA LEU A 141 -7.80 -2.20 -4.39
C LEU A 141 -9.19 -2.13 -3.73
N VAL A 142 -9.34 -2.70 -2.53
CA VAL A 142 -10.62 -2.71 -1.81
C VAL A 142 -11.02 -1.31 -1.36
N TYR A 143 -10.08 -0.53 -0.81
CA TYR A 143 -10.39 0.77 -0.19
C TYR A 143 -10.22 1.95 -1.14
N LEU A 144 -9.23 1.94 -2.00
CA LEU A 144 -8.84 3.08 -2.82
C LEU A 144 -9.04 2.86 -4.33
N GLY A 145 -9.20 1.60 -4.73
CA GLY A 145 -9.46 1.24 -6.12
C GLY A 145 -8.26 1.28 -7.05
N THR A 146 -8.52 1.01 -8.34
CA THR A 146 -7.47 0.87 -9.35
C THR A 146 -6.72 2.17 -9.68
N ALA A 147 -7.37 3.33 -9.51
CA ALA A 147 -6.72 4.63 -9.75
C ALA A 147 -5.57 4.87 -8.78
N SER A 148 -5.80 4.59 -7.50
CA SER A 148 -4.81 4.73 -6.43
C SER A 148 -3.71 3.66 -6.53
N LEU A 149 -4.04 2.44 -6.97
CA LEU A 149 -3.05 1.40 -7.21
C LEU A 149 -2.01 1.82 -8.27
N LYS A 150 -2.45 2.53 -9.32
CA LYS A 150 -1.53 3.05 -10.35
C LYS A 150 -0.53 4.07 -9.80
N VAL A 151 -0.86 4.78 -8.73
CA VAL A 151 0.06 5.74 -8.09
C VAL A 151 1.12 5.01 -7.26
N ILE A 152 0.71 3.97 -6.52
CA ILE A 152 1.63 3.27 -5.61
C ILE A 152 2.18 1.94 -6.16
N TRP A 153 1.95 1.64 -7.46
CA TRP A 153 2.48 0.40 -8.04
C TRP A 153 3.99 0.30 -7.93
N PHE A 154 4.70 1.44 -8.09
CA PHE A 154 6.16 1.48 -8.03
C PHE A 154 6.71 1.18 -6.63
N PRO A 155 6.25 1.82 -5.54
CA PRO A 155 6.62 1.41 -4.19
C PRO A 155 6.34 -0.06 -3.88
N LEU A 156 5.18 -0.58 -4.31
CA LEU A 156 4.81 -1.99 -4.11
C LEU A 156 5.75 -2.92 -4.88
N PHE A 157 6.04 -2.60 -6.15
CA PHE A 157 7.01 -3.34 -6.94
C PHE A 157 8.40 -3.28 -6.31
N PHE A 158 8.80 -2.11 -5.80
CA PHE A 158 10.10 -1.94 -5.15
C PHE A 158 10.24 -2.81 -3.89
N MET A 159 9.15 -3.04 -3.16
CA MET A 159 9.17 -3.95 -2.01
C MET A 159 9.51 -5.41 -2.37
N LEU A 160 9.32 -5.84 -3.63
CA LEU A 160 9.74 -7.17 -4.06
C LEU A 160 11.26 -7.36 -3.97
N PHE A 161 12.04 -6.29 -4.13
CA PHE A 161 13.51 -6.35 -3.99
C PHE A 161 13.99 -6.48 -2.55
N MET A 162 13.11 -6.31 -1.56
CA MET A 162 13.41 -6.57 -0.16
C MET A 162 13.49 -8.09 0.13
N GLN A 163 12.95 -8.91 -0.78
CA GLN A 163 12.86 -10.34 -0.56
C GLN A 163 14.23 -11.01 -0.69
N PRO A 164 14.56 -11.94 0.22
CA PRO A 164 15.74 -12.77 0.06
C PRO A 164 15.58 -13.61 -1.19
N LEU A 165 16.50 -13.48 -2.14
CA LEU A 165 16.51 -14.35 -3.31
C LEU A 165 16.73 -15.79 -2.86
N PRO A 166 15.84 -16.76 -3.21
CA PRO A 166 16.05 -18.15 -2.88
C PRO A 166 17.41 -18.59 -3.40
N GLY A 167 18.23 -19.21 -2.52
CA GLY A 167 19.57 -19.66 -2.87
C GLY A 167 19.64 -20.53 -4.13
N LEU A 168 18.53 -21.20 -4.46
CA LEU A 168 18.33 -21.98 -5.69
C LEU A 168 18.35 -21.11 -6.95
N LEU A 169 17.78 -19.91 -6.91
CA LEU A 169 17.85 -18.94 -8.02
C LEU A 169 19.25 -18.36 -8.17
N VAL A 170 19.88 -18.02 -7.05
CA VAL A 170 21.28 -17.54 -7.05
C VAL A 170 22.19 -18.62 -7.62
N ALA A 171 22.04 -19.88 -7.17
CA ALA A 171 22.80 -21.01 -7.70
C ALA A 171 22.55 -21.24 -9.20
N ALA A 172 21.30 -21.15 -9.67
CA ALA A 172 20.97 -21.35 -11.07
C ALA A 172 21.60 -20.29 -11.99
N VAL A 173 21.78 -19.08 -11.51
CA VAL A 173 22.45 -17.99 -12.27
C VAL A 173 23.97 -18.07 -12.17
N THR A 174 24.50 -18.45 -10.99
CA THR A 174 25.97 -18.47 -10.78
C THR A 174 26.63 -19.75 -11.24
N MET A 175 25.92 -20.90 -11.27
CA MET A 175 26.48 -22.17 -11.75
C MET A 175 27.03 -22.10 -13.20
N PRO A 176 26.29 -21.59 -14.19
CA PRO A 176 26.82 -21.47 -15.55
C PRO A 176 28.03 -20.52 -15.63
N MET A 177 28.07 -19.48 -14.81
CA MET A 177 29.24 -18.57 -14.77
C MET A 177 30.49 -19.26 -14.20
N LYS A 178 30.32 -20.11 -13.18
CA LYS A 178 31.44 -20.89 -12.63
C LYS A 178 32.00 -21.88 -13.66
N ILE A 179 31.15 -22.49 -14.47
CA ILE A 179 31.56 -23.46 -15.50
C ILE A 179 32.32 -22.74 -16.64
N VAL A 180 31.95 -21.49 -16.97
CA VAL A 180 32.62 -20.72 -18.05
C VAL A 180 33.97 -20.19 -17.62
N VAL A 181 34.19 -19.93 -16.32
CA VAL A 181 35.42 -19.34 -15.78
C VAL A 181 36.41 -20.42 -15.30
N SER A 182 35.99 -21.68 -15.15
CA SER A 182 36.84 -22.81 -14.76
C SER A 182 37.33 -23.60 -15.96
#